data_734161fbfed00f1fddd8f91bc7199c71
#
_entry.id   734161fbfed00f1fddd8f91bc7199c71
#
_cell.length_a   1.000
_cell.length_b   1.000
_cell.length_c   1.000
_cell.angle_alpha   90.00
_cell.angle_beta   90.00
_cell.angle_gamma   90.00
#
_symmetry.space_group_name_H-M   'P 1'
#
loop_
_entity.id
_entity.type
_entity.pdbx_description
1 polymer ?
#
loop_
_entity_poly.entity_id
_entity_poly.type
_entity_poly.pdbx_seq_one_letter_code
_entity_poly.pdbx_strand_id
1 'polypeptide(L)'
;MSKAARTETPLMRQYGSIKAQYPDAILLFRVGDFYETFLQDAVLAAGVLGITLTKRNNGEGVIELAGFPHHSLDTYLPKLVRAGHRVAICDQLEDPKLTKTIVKRGVTEVATPGVSYSDGVVDGRTNNWLAALCGEGDRFGVAFVDVTTGEFVAGEGPRAAMAKALESHAPSELLYPRGSKLPFITEELKRWHGFRWNPGHSPTILRRNGSRVNSTRSA
;
A
#
# COMPACT_ATOMS: atom_id res chain seq x y z
N MET A 1 39.30 -3.40 -26.07
CA MET A 1 38.11 -2.55 -26.26
C MET A 1 37.34 -2.55 -24.95
N SER A 2 37.41 -1.42 -24.22
CA SER A 2 36.69 -1.26 -22.94
C SER A 2 35.20 -1.29 -23.22
N LYS A 3 34.48 -2.24 -22.60
CA LYS A 3 33.03 -2.32 -22.63
C LYS A 3 32.50 -1.10 -21.86
N ALA A 4 31.99 -0.07 -22.57
CA ALA A 4 31.42 1.09 -21.93
C ALA A 4 30.39 0.60 -20.90
N ALA A 5 30.51 1.04 -19.66
CA ALA A 5 29.59 0.71 -18.60
C ALA A 5 28.19 1.15 -19.06
N ARG A 6 27.29 0.18 -19.22
CA ARG A 6 25.89 0.48 -19.54
C ARG A 6 25.30 1.21 -18.34
N THR A 7 24.84 2.41 -18.56
CA THR A 7 24.30 3.26 -17.49
C THR A 7 22.79 3.21 -17.54
N GLU A 8 22.18 2.98 -16.39
CA GLU A 8 20.73 3.02 -16.20
C GLU A 8 20.13 4.33 -16.76
N THR A 9 18.98 4.24 -17.44
CA THR A 9 18.33 5.42 -18.01
C THR A 9 17.86 6.37 -16.92
N PRO A 10 17.79 7.69 -17.18
CA PRO A 10 17.26 8.67 -16.21
C PRO A 10 15.86 8.33 -15.70
N LEU A 11 15.00 7.76 -16.57
CA LEU A 11 13.66 7.30 -16.20
C LEU A 11 13.72 6.18 -15.15
N MET A 12 14.57 5.18 -15.35
CA MET A 12 14.70 4.05 -14.43
C MET A 12 15.32 4.46 -13.10
N ARG A 13 16.27 5.39 -13.11
CA ARG A 13 16.79 5.99 -11.86
C ARG A 13 15.70 6.68 -11.06
N GLN A 14 14.84 7.46 -11.72
CA GLN A 14 13.72 8.11 -11.06
C GLN A 14 12.72 7.07 -10.51
N TYR A 15 12.39 6.04 -11.30
CA TYR A 15 11.55 4.92 -10.87
C TYR A 15 12.13 4.23 -9.63
N GLY A 16 13.39 3.83 -9.66
CA GLY A 16 14.07 3.14 -8.56
C GLY A 16 14.11 3.97 -7.28
N SER A 17 14.38 5.28 -7.39
CA SER A 17 14.38 6.22 -6.27
C SER A 17 13.01 6.33 -5.60
N ILE A 18 11.94 6.36 -6.39
CA ILE A 18 10.57 6.42 -5.86
C ILE A 18 10.16 5.04 -5.31
N LYS A 19 10.44 3.95 -6.03
CA LYS A 19 10.14 2.58 -5.58
C LYS A 19 10.79 2.25 -4.23
N ALA A 20 11.99 2.73 -3.98
CA ALA A 20 12.69 2.53 -2.71
C ALA A 20 11.95 3.15 -1.49
N GLN A 21 11.10 4.16 -1.72
CA GLN A 21 10.27 4.75 -0.67
C GLN A 21 8.97 3.96 -0.44
N TYR A 22 8.54 3.16 -1.42
CA TYR A 22 7.33 2.34 -1.39
C TYR A 22 7.62 0.89 -1.76
N PRO A 23 8.52 0.20 -1.03
CA PRO A 23 9.01 -1.13 -1.40
C PRO A 23 7.91 -2.18 -1.46
N ASP A 24 6.90 -2.06 -0.60
CA ASP A 24 5.79 -3.01 -0.44
C ASP A 24 4.56 -2.68 -1.31
N ALA A 25 4.63 -1.66 -2.16
CA ALA A 25 3.54 -1.26 -3.04
C ALA A 25 3.88 -1.49 -4.51
N ILE A 26 2.92 -1.91 -5.32
CA ILE A 26 3.04 -1.86 -6.79
C ILE A 26 3.10 -0.38 -7.19
N LEU A 27 4.18 0.02 -7.88
CA LEU A 27 4.34 1.39 -8.33
C LEU A 27 3.77 1.56 -9.74
N LEU A 28 2.62 2.24 -9.85
CA LEU A 28 2.06 2.70 -11.12
C LEU A 28 2.74 4.02 -11.50
N PHE A 29 3.67 3.96 -12.44
CA PHE A 29 4.54 5.08 -12.79
C PHE A 29 4.09 5.71 -14.11
N ARG A 30 3.67 6.98 -14.09
CA ARG A 30 3.16 7.67 -15.25
C ARG A 30 4.24 7.93 -16.29
N VAL A 31 4.06 7.38 -17.50
CA VAL A 31 4.95 7.56 -18.65
C VAL A 31 4.09 7.95 -19.86
N GLY A 32 4.06 9.24 -20.19
CA GLY A 32 3.16 9.76 -21.21
C GLY A 32 1.69 9.47 -20.89
N ASP A 33 1.03 8.75 -21.77
CA ASP A 33 -0.39 8.39 -21.61
C ASP A 33 -0.64 7.06 -20.88
N PHE A 34 0.40 6.44 -20.32
CA PHE A 34 0.30 5.16 -19.64
C PHE A 34 0.73 5.26 -18.18
N TYR A 35 0.15 4.41 -17.32
CA TYR A 35 0.79 3.93 -16.11
C TYR A 35 1.58 2.67 -16.46
N GLU A 36 2.89 2.72 -16.27
CA GLU A 36 3.81 1.60 -16.49
C GLU A 36 4.29 1.07 -15.13
N THR A 37 4.48 -0.22 -15.05
CA THR A 37 5.15 -0.89 -13.93
C THR A 37 6.33 -1.68 -14.45
N PHE A 38 7.36 -1.88 -13.64
CA PHE A 38 8.60 -2.50 -14.07
C PHE A 38 9.02 -3.63 -13.12
N LEU A 39 9.88 -4.54 -13.62
CA LEU A 39 10.45 -5.63 -12.84
C LEU A 39 9.38 -6.51 -12.20
N GLN A 40 9.53 -6.81 -10.92
CA GLN A 40 8.59 -7.65 -10.17
C GLN A 40 7.17 -7.07 -10.12
N ASP A 41 7.03 -5.73 -10.03
CA ASP A 41 5.72 -5.08 -10.06
C ASP A 41 4.98 -5.33 -11.38
N ALA A 42 5.72 -5.37 -12.51
CA ALA A 42 5.16 -5.68 -13.81
C ALA A 42 4.62 -7.12 -13.89
N VAL A 43 5.36 -8.07 -13.35
CA VAL A 43 4.94 -9.47 -13.30
C VAL A 43 3.67 -9.64 -12.47
N LEU A 44 3.63 -9.02 -11.28
CA LEU A 44 2.48 -9.05 -10.39
C LEU A 44 1.26 -8.37 -11.05
N ALA A 45 1.43 -7.16 -11.55
CA ALA A 45 0.34 -6.41 -12.18
C ALA A 45 -0.21 -7.12 -13.42
N ALA A 46 0.65 -7.65 -14.28
CA ALA A 46 0.22 -8.40 -15.46
C ALA A 46 -0.62 -9.62 -15.09
N GLY A 47 -0.19 -10.38 -14.07
CA GLY A 47 -0.93 -11.56 -13.58
C GLY A 47 -2.29 -11.23 -13.01
N VAL A 48 -2.39 -10.18 -12.19
CA VAL A 48 -3.65 -9.78 -11.55
C VAL A 48 -4.63 -9.13 -12.54
N LEU A 49 -4.11 -8.27 -13.42
CA LEU A 49 -4.94 -7.48 -14.32
C LEU A 49 -5.31 -8.22 -15.62
N GLY A 50 -4.60 -9.31 -15.94
CA GLY A 50 -4.75 -10.01 -17.22
C GLY A 50 -4.26 -9.18 -18.41
N ILE A 51 -3.27 -8.29 -18.19
CA ILE A 51 -2.66 -7.48 -19.24
C ILE A 51 -1.33 -8.08 -19.72
N THR A 52 -0.88 -7.65 -20.90
CA THR A 52 0.34 -8.18 -21.51
C THR A 52 1.58 -7.80 -20.71
N LEU A 53 2.37 -8.80 -20.31
CA LEU A 53 3.72 -8.63 -19.81
C LEU A 53 4.68 -8.53 -21.01
N THR A 54 5.34 -7.39 -21.14
CA THR A 54 6.32 -7.12 -22.19
C THR A 54 7.70 -6.89 -21.61
N LYS A 55 8.64 -6.47 -22.45
CA LYS A 55 10.02 -6.17 -22.05
C LYS A 55 10.46 -4.84 -22.59
N ARG A 56 11.28 -4.13 -21.81
CA ARG A 56 11.89 -2.85 -22.19
C ARG A 56 13.39 -2.85 -21.96
N ASN A 57 14.12 -2.21 -22.86
CA ASN A 57 15.55 -1.96 -22.64
C ASN A 57 15.70 -0.75 -21.70
N ASN A 58 16.39 -0.94 -20.57
CA ASN A 58 16.62 0.12 -19.57
C ASN A 58 18.01 0.76 -19.66
N GLY A 59 18.80 0.41 -20.70
CA GLY A 59 20.20 0.83 -20.85
C GLY A 59 21.20 -0.18 -20.31
N GLU A 60 20.90 -0.88 -19.24
CA GLU A 60 21.74 -1.94 -18.65
C GLU A 60 21.36 -3.33 -19.17
N GLY A 61 20.12 -3.51 -19.53
CA GLY A 61 19.58 -4.79 -20.02
C GLY A 61 18.11 -4.69 -20.39
N VAL A 62 17.45 -5.83 -20.39
CA VAL A 62 16.03 -5.95 -20.67
C VAL A 62 15.32 -6.26 -19.37
N ILE A 63 14.30 -5.49 -19.06
CA ILE A 63 13.47 -5.61 -17.86
C ILE A 63 12.01 -5.86 -18.23
N GLU A 64 11.27 -6.49 -17.35
CA GLU A 64 9.83 -6.70 -17.46
C GLU A 64 9.11 -5.36 -17.40
N LEU A 65 8.07 -5.24 -18.23
CA LEU A 65 7.18 -4.08 -18.33
C LEU A 65 5.75 -4.55 -18.49
N ALA A 66 4.85 -3.96 -17.73
CA ALA A 66 3.41 -4.01 -17.96
C ALA A 66 2.82 -2.62 -17.78
N GLY A 67 1.73 -2.33 -18.45
CA GLY A 67 1.10 -1.01 -18.32
C GLY A 67 -0.26 -0.97 -19.00
N PHE A 68 -0.99 0.09 -18.67
CA PHE A 68 -2.31 0.38 -19.21
C PHE A 68 -2.50 1.90 -19.39
N PRO A 69 -3.43 2.34 -20.26
CA PRO A 69 -3.71 3.75 -20.45
C PRO A 69 -4.14 4.43 -19.14
N HIS A 70 -3.59 5.62 -18.87
CA HIS A 70 -3.81 6.28 -17.57
C HIS A 70 -5.29 6.58 -17.28
N HIS A 71 -6.08 6.88 -18.31
CA HIS A 71 -7.52 7.12 -18.17
C HIS A 71 -8.31 5.87 -17.75
N SER A 72 -7.69 4.70 -17.77
CA SER A 72 -8.28 3.43 -17.32
C SER A 72 -7.93 3.10 -15.86
N LEU A 73 -7.34 4.04 -15.10
CA LEU A 73 -6.94 3.83 -13.70
C LEU A 73 -8.10 3.29 -12.85
N ASP A 74 -9.28 3.89 -12.97
CA ASP A 74 -10.48 3.49 -12.20
C ASP A 74 -10.96 2.06 -12.51
N THR A 75 -10.57 1.52 -13.66
CA THR A 75 -10.87 0.13 -14.04
C THR A 75 -9.85 -0.86 -13.46
N TYR A 76 -8.57 -0.48 -13.43
CA TYR A 76 -7.48 -1.40 -13.08
C TYR A 76 -7.04 -1.31 -11.63
N LEU A 77 -7.03 -0.12 -11.02
CA LEU A 77 -6.65 0.08 -9.61
C LEU A 77 -7.48 -0.79 -8.65
N PRO A 78 -8.82 -0.85 -8.76
CA PRO A 78 -9.62 -1.68 -7.88
C PRO A 78 -9.27 -3.17 -7.95
N LYS A 79 -8.85 -3.67 -9.11
CA LYS A 79 -8.47 -5.08 -9.27
C LYS A 79 -7.19 -5.41 -8.52
N LEU A 80 -6.19 -4.53 -8.57
CA LEU A 80 -4.95 -4.69 -7.81
C LEU A 80 -5.20 -4.65 -6.31
N VAL A 81 -5.99 -3.68 -5.86
CA VAL A 81 -6.31 -3.49 -4.43
C VAL A 81 -7.13 -4.66 -3.89
N ARG A 82 -8.16 -5.15 -4.63
CA ARG A 82 -8.93 -6.34 -4.24
C ARG A 82 -8.11 -7.63 -4.21
N ALA A 83 -7.05 -7.70 -5.04
CA ALA A 83 -6.10 -8.80 -4.98
C ALA A 83 -5.13 -8.71 -3.77
N GLY A 84 -5.32 -7.70 -2.90
CA GLY A 84 -4.55 -7.52 -1.67
C GLY A 84 -3.27 -6.71 -1.85
N HIS A 85 -3.06 -6.04 -2.98
CA HIS A 85 -1.87 -5.24 -3.21
C HIS A 85 -2.07 -3.79 -2.78
N ARG A 86 -1.03 -3.24 -2.16
CA ARG A 86 -0.88 -1.79 -2.03
C ARG A 86 -0.41 -1.24 -3.37
N VAL A 87 -0.91 -0.09 -3.76
CA VAL A 87 -0.61 0.54 -5.04
C VAL A 87 -0.22 1.98 -4.82
N ALA A 88 1.00 2.35 -5.22
CA ALA A 88 1.45 3.74 -5.22
C ALA A 88 1.25 4.33 -6.62
N ILE A 89 0.43 5.37 -6.72
CA ILE A 89 0.13 6.08 -7.96
C ILE A 89 1.13 7.23 -8.07
N CYS A 90 1.95 7.18 -9.10
CA CYS A 90 3.02 8.15 -9.32
C CYS A 90 2.77 8.93 -10.61
N ASP A 91 2.41 10.18 -10.45
CA ASP A 91 2.06 11.07 -11.56
C ASP A 91 3.19 12.05 -11.91
N GLN A 92 3.05 12.66 -13.10
CA GLN A 92 3.87 13.77 -13.55
C GLN A 92 3.46 15.03 -12.77
N LEU A 93 4.42 15.67 -12.12
CA LEU A 93 4.19 16.88 -11.30
C LEU A 93 4.36 18.17 -12.09
N GLU A 94 4.75 18.08 -13.35
CA GLU A 94 4.98 19.20 -14.25
C GLU A 94 4.54 18.86 -15.67
N ASP A 95 4.27 19.88 -16.49
CA ASP A 95 3.87 19.70 -17.89
C ASP A 95 5.07 19.20 -18.73
N PRO A 96 4.95 18.03 -19.36
CA PRO A 96 6.01 17.50 -20.24
C PRO A 96 6.38 18.44 -21.39
N LYS A 97 5.43 19.26 -21.87
CA LYS A 97 5.66 20.20 -22.98
C LYS A 97 6.54 21.38 -22.60
N LEU A 98 6.63 21.69 -21.30
CA LEU A 98 7.40 22.81 -20.77
C LEU A 98 8.77 22.37 -20.24
N THR A 99 9.02 21.06 -20.15
CA THR A 99 10.21 20.50 -19.53
C THR A 99 11.21 20.02 -20.59
N LYS A 100 12.44 20.56 -20.56
CA LYS A 100 13.54 20.17 -21.47
C LYS A 100 14.32 18.95 -21.00
N THR A 101 14.07 18.49 -19.78
CA THR A 101 14.74 17.34 -19.14
C THR A 101 13.72 16.24 -18.87
N ILE A 102 14.09 15.27 -18.03
CA ILE A 102 13.12 14.27 -17.59
C ILE A 102 12.04 14.92 -16.71
N VAL A 103 10.78 14.67 -17.02
CA VAL A 103 9.62 15.16 -16.26
C VAL A 103 9.70 14.67 -14.83
N LYS A 104 9.55 15.59 -13.87
CA LYS A 104 9.51 15.28 -12.46
C LYS A 104 8.23 14.51 -12.13
N ARG A 105 8.36 13.46 -11.33
CA ARG A 105 7.26 12.61 -10.88
C ARG A 105 7.27 12.45 -9.37
N GLY A 106 6.11 12.18 -8.81
CA GLY A 106 5.97 11.89 -7.38
C GLY A 106 4.72 11.07 -7.12
N VAL A 107 4.71 10.37 -6.00
CA VAL A 107 3.53 9.64 -5.56
C VAL A 107 2.48 10.63 -5.07
N THR A 108 1.33 10.61 -5.72
CA THR A 108 0.18 11.47 -5.42
C THR A 108 -0.82 10.78 -4.52
N GLU A 109 -0.88 9.43 -4.59
CA GLU A 109 -1.81 8.62 -3.82
C GLU A 109 -1.22 7.24 -3.52
N VAL A 110 -1.61 6.66 -2.38
CA VAL A 110 -1.35 5.24 -2.07
C VAL A 110 -2.68 4.58 -1.74
N ALA A 111 -3.16 3.76 -2.66
CA ALA A 111 -4.35 2.96 -2.46
C ALA A 111 -3.99 1.63 -1.78
N THR A 112 -4.76 1.25 -0.77
CA THR A 112 -4.58 0.01 -0.01
C THR A 112 -5.92 -0.70 0.21
N PRO A 113 -5.94 -2.01 0.50
CA PRO A 113 -7.19 -2.74 0.71
C PRO A 113 -8.11 -2.13 1.78
N GLY A 114 -7.53 -1.63 2.88
CA GLY A 114 -8.27 -1.05 4.00
C GLY A 114 -8.56 0.46 3.84
N VAL A 115 -7.90 1.14 2.90
CA VAL A 115 -8.05 2.58 2.64
C VAL A 115 -8.24 2.81 1.15
N SER A 116 -9.42 2.48 0.65
CA SER A 116 -9.78 2.75 -0.74
C SER A 116 -11.16 3.40 -0.78
N TYR A 117 -11.20 4.58 -1.41
CA TYR A 117 -12.44 5.35 -1.59
C TYR A 117 -13.13 5.09 -2.93
N SER A 118 -12.54 4.23 -3.79
CA SER A 118 -13.12 3.95 -5.10
C SER A 118 -14.37 3.09 -4.95
N ASP A 119 -15.50 3.54 -5.48
CA ASP A 119 -16.78 2.79 -5.51
C ASP A 119 -16.62 1.36 -6.05
N GLY A 120 -15.60 1.13 -6.86
CA GLY A 120 -15.23 -0.18 -7.40
C GLY A 120 -14.49 -1.09 -6.41
N VAL A 121 -14.00 -0.63 -5.26
CA VAL A 121 -13.24 -1.45 -4.28
C VAL A 121 -14.11 -1.83 -3.10
N VAL A 122 -14.99 -0.94 -2.67
CA VAL A 122 -15.85 -1.13 -1.51
C VAL A 122 -17.24 -1.56 -1.98
N ASP A 123 -17.71 -2.71 -1.54
CA ASP A 123 -19.13 -3.06 -1.61
C ASP A 123 -19.85 -2.22 -0.54
N GLY A 124 -20.61 -1.21 -0.95
CA GLY A 124 -21.31 -0.28 -0.06
C GLY A 124 -22.31 -0.90 0.93
N ARG A 125 -22.41 -2.23 0.98
CA ARG A 125 -23.27 -2.99 1.88
C ARG A 125 -22.54 -3.58 3.08
N THR A 126 -21.20 -3.58 3.09
CA THR A 126 -20.36 -4.14 4.15
C THR A 126 -19.25 -3.17 4.52
N ASN A 127 -18.91 -3.14 5.81
CA ASN A 127 -17.81 -2.33 6.29
C ASN A 127 -16.48 -2.79 5.68
N ASN A 128 -15.64 -1.81 5.31
CA ASN A 128 -14.27 -2.07 4.85
C ASN A 128 -13.28 -1.75 5.97
N TRP A 129 -13.01 -2.71 6.82
CA TRP A 129 -12.18 -2.50 7.99
C TRP A 129 -10.69 -2.47 7.68
N LEU A 130 -10.04 -1.35 8.06
CA LEU A 130 -8.62 -1.29 8.33
C LEU A 130 -8.39 -1.60 9.81
N ALA A 131 -7.61 -2.62 10.13
CA ALA A 131 -7.27 -2.95 11.50
C ALA A 131 -5.81 -2.59 11.83
N ALA A 132 -5.57 -2.24 13.09
CA ALA A 132 -4.22 -2.09 13.63
C ALA A 132 -4.10 -2.93 14.90
N LEU A 133 -3.04 -3.75 14.97
CA LEU A 133 -2.78 -4.64 16.10
C LEU A 133 -1.40 -4.35 16.69
N CYS A 134 -1.36 -4.22 18.00
CA CYS A 134 -0.11 -4.14 18.76
C CYS A 134 -0.21 -4.99 20.02
N GLY A 135 0.93 -5.29 20.64
CA GLY A 135 0.93 -6.02 21.90
C GLY A 135 2.31 -6.42 22.36
N GLU A 136 2.38 -6.74 23.64
CA GLU A 136 3.57 -7.23 24.30
C GLU A 136 3.18 -8.23 25.39
N GLY A 137 3.90 -9.34 25.49
CA GLY A 137 3.58 -10.43 26.42
C GLY A 137 2.22 -11.04 26.12
N ASP A 138 1.33 -11.03 27.10
CA ASP A 138 -0.01 -11.62 27.03
C ASP A 138 -1.14 -10.59 26.76
N ARG A 139 -0.78 -9.30 26.62
CA ARG A 139 -1.74 -8.21 26.36
C ARG A 139 -1.60 -7.67 24.98
N PHE A 140 -2.72 -7.55 24.29
CA PHE A 140 -2.82 -7.06 22.92
C PHE A 140 -3.92 -6.01 22.84
N GLY A 141 -3.69 -5.02 21.97
CA GLY A 141 -4.71 -4.05 21.60
C GLY A 141 -4.98 -4.14 20.12
N VAL A 142 -6.24 -4.03 19.73
CA VAL A 142 -6.68 -3.93 18.34
C VAL A 142 -7.56 -2.70 18.17
N ALA A 143 -7.40 -2.04 17.02
CA ALA A 143 -8.30 -0.98 16.59
C ALA A 143 -8.77 -1.28 15.16
N PHE A 144 -10.03 -0.99 14.89
CA PHE A 144 -10.64 -1.09 13.57
C PHE A 144 -11.18 0.28 13.18
N VAL A 145 -10.98 0.65 11.94
CA VAL A 145 -11.58 1.85 11.34
C VAL A 145 -12.13 1.53 9.97
N ASP A 146 -13.34 1.95 9.72
CA ASP A 146 -13.90 2.04 8.37
C ASP A 146 -13.82 3.50 7.93
N VAL A 147 -12.93 3.78 6.98
CA VAL A 147 -12.68 5.15 6.52
C VAL A 147 -13.82 5.71 5.68
N THR A 148 -14.73 4.86 5.19
CA THR A 148 -15.87 5.28 4.36
C THR A 148 -17.04 5.74 5.22
N THR A 149 -17.26 5.10 6.36
CA THR A 149 -18.34 5.41 7.30
C THR A 149 -17.89 6.27 8.47
N GLY A 150 -16.57 6.28 8.75
CA GLY A 150 -15.99 6.92 9.95
C GLY A 150 -16.18 6.09 11.21
N GLU A 151 -16.70 4.87 11.11
CA GLU A 151 -16.84 3.98 12.26
C GLU A 151 -15.47 3.58 12.82
N PHE A 152 -15.33 3.66 14.14
CA PHE A 152 -14.10 3.32 14.84
C PHE A 152 -14.38 2.49 16.09
N VAL A 153 -13.73 1.33 16.18
CA VAL A 153 -13.83 0.41 17.32
C VAL A 153 -12.43 0.06 17.81
N ALA A 154 -12.20 0.08 19.11
CA ALA A 154 -10.92 -0.34 19.69
C ALA A 154 -11.13 -1.12 20.98
N GLY A 155 -10.22 -2.05 21.26
CA GLY A 155 -10.25 -2.85 22.46
C GLY A 155 -8.90 -3.44 22.82
N GLU A 156 -8.79 -3.95 24.03
CA GLU A 156 -7.60 -4.65 24.51
C GLU A 156 -8.00 -5.95 25.23
N GLY A 157 -7.09 -6.91 25.24
CA GLY A 157 -7.33 -8.17 25.92
C GLY A 157 -6.27 -9.23 25.63
N PRO A 158 -6.52 -10.45 26.07
CA PRO A 158 -5.64 -11.58 25.77
C PRO A 158 -5.72 -11.98 24.29
N ARG A 159 -4.70 -12.72 23.83
CA ARG A 159 -4.57 -13.21 22.45
C ARG A 159 -5.89 -13.76 21.85
N ALA A 160 -6.57 -14.63 22.59
CA ALA A 160 -7.79 -15.28 22.11
C ALA A 160 -8.93 -14.28 21.82
N ALA A 161 -9.04 -13.23 22.63
CA ALA A 161 -10.04 -12.17 22.40
C ALA A 161 -9.71 -11.37 21.15
N MET A 162 -8.42 -11.09 20.89
CA MET A 162 -7.99 -10.36 19.69
C MET A 162 -8.18 -11.19 18.42
N ALA A 163 -7.87 -12.47 18.46
CA ALA A 163 -8.12 -13.37 17.33
C ALA A 163 -9.61 -13.40 16.97
N LYS A 164 -10.48 -13.53 17.97
CA LYS A 164 -11.94 -13.49 17.77
C LYS A 164 -12.42 -12.15 17.22
N ALA A 165 -11.86 -11.03 17.69
CA ALA A 165 -12.20 -9.70 17.18
C ALA A 165 -11.80 -9.54 15.70
N LEU A 166 -10.61 -10.00 15.31
CA LEU A 166 -10.16 -10.01 13.93
C LEU A 166 -11.04 -10.89 13.04
N GLU A 167 -11.42 -12.08 13.51
CA GLU A 167 -12.33 -12.96 12.78
C GLU A 167 -13.73 -12.33 12.60
N SER A 168 -14.26 -11.69 13.63
CA SER A 168 -15.59 -11.07 13.57
C SER A 168 -15.67 -9.87 12.64
N HIS A 169 -14.63 -9.03 12.61
CA HIS A 169 -14.58 -7.84 11.76
C HIS A 169 -14.03 -8.13 10.36
N ALA A 170 -13.29 -9.25 10.20
CA ALA A 170 -12.69 -9.68 8.93
C ALA A 170 -12.02 -8.52 8.14
N PRO A 171 -11.00 -7.86 8.72
CA PRO A 171 -10.45 -6.65 8.13
C PRO A 171 -9.84 -6.93 6.75
N SER A 172 -9.99 -5.97 5.84
CA SER A 172 -9.37 -6.02 4.51
C SER A 172 -7.87 -5.76 4.56
N GLU A 173 -7.41 -5.08 5.61
CA GLU A 173 -5.99 -4.79 5.83
C GLU A 173 -5.69 -4.81 7.34
N LEU A 174 -4.53 -5.37 7.71
CA LEU A 174 -4.05 -5.41 9.08
C LEU A 174 -2.67 -4.78 9.20
N LEU A 175 -2.56 -3.72 9.98
CA LEU A 175 -1.30 -3.05 10.29
C LEU A 175 -0.71 -3.59 11.59
N TYR A 176 0.59 -3.79 11.63
CA TYR A 176 1.30 -4.18 12.85
C TYR A 176 2.73 -3.61 12.86
N PRO A 177 3.32 -3.32 14.05
CA PRO A 177 4.64 -2.73 14.16
C PRO A 177 5.74 -3.64 13.57
N ARG A 178 6.67 -3.07 12.83
CA ARG A 178 7.85 -3.79 12.33
C ARG A 178 8.68 -4.28 13.52
N GLY A 179 9.10 -5.54 13.48
CA GLY A 179 9.91 -6.15 14.54
C GLY A 179 9.09 -6.69 15.73
N SER A 180 7.77 -6.49 15.75
CA SER A 180 6.94 -7.11 16.77
C SER A 180 6.95 -8.65 16.61
N LYS A 181 7.21 -9.33 17.72
CA LYS A 181 7.06 -10.80 17.82
C LYS A 181 5.60 -11.09 18.17
N LEU A 182 4.74 -11.11 17.16
CA LEU A 182 3.34 -11.48 17.32
C LEU A 182 3.16 -12.94 16.83
N PRO A 183 3.43 -13.94 17.67
CA PRO A 183 3.61 -15.33 17.27
C PRO A 183 2.36 -15.99 16.69
N PHE A 184 1.18 -15.41 16.92
CA PHE A 184 -0.09 -15.94 16.41
C PHE A 184 -0.52 -15.33 15.07
N ILE A 185 0.21 -14.33 14.57
CA ILE A 185 -0.21 -13.57 13.41
C ILE A 185 0.35 -14.14 12.11
N THR A 186 1.40 -14.99 12.17
CA THR A 186 2.11 -15.42 10.95
C THR A 186 1.22 -16.20 9.98
N GLU A 187 0.29 -17.01 10.47
CA GLU A 187 -0.70 -17.73 9.63
C GLU A 187 -1.89 -16.82 9.27
N GLU A 188 -2.35 -16.04 10.22
CA GLU A 188 -3.51 -15.16 10.09
C GLU A 188 -3.19 -13.91 9.27
N LEU A 189 -1.94 -13.39 9.30
CA LEU A 189 -1.49 -12.26 8.48
C LEU A 189 -1.62 -12.50 6.97
N LYS A 190 -1.47 -13.75 6.55
CA LYS A 190 -1.68 -14.11 5.13
C LYS A 190 -3.14 -13.96 4.72
N ARG A 191 -4.06 -14.14 5.66
CA ARG A 191 -5.50 -14.10 5.44
C ARG A 191 -6.02 -12.66 5.32
N TRP A 192 -5.42 -11.69 6.03
CA TRP A 192 -5.89 -10.30 6.09
C TRP A 192 -4.94 -9.30 5.43
N HIS A 193 -4.16 -9.70 4.44
CA HIS A 193 -3.22 -8.80 3.74
C HIS A 193 -2.40 -7.95 4.73
N GLY A 194 -1.74 -8.64 5.68
CA GLY A 194 -1.01 -7.97 6.76
C GLY A 194 0.19 -7.18 6.28
N PHE A 195 0.25 -5.90 6.63
CA PHE A 195 1.38 -5.01 6.31
C PHE A 195 2.13 -4.58 7.57
N ARG A 196 3.46 -4.59 7.47
CA ARG A 196 4.34 -4.12 8.53
C ARG A 196 4.42 -2.60 8.52
N TRP A 197 3.91 -1.98 9.56
CA TRP A 197 4.04 -0.55 9.74
C TRP A 197 5.41 -0.19 10.33
N ASN A 198 6.07 0.85 9.77
CA ASN A 198 7.31 1.40 10.29
C ASN A 198 7.04 2.75 10.98
N PRO A 199 7.12 2.85 12.31
CA PRO A 199 6.81 4.08 13.04
C PRO A 199 7.72 5.26 12.68
N GLY A 200 8.88 5.02 12.03
CA GLY A 200 9.82 6.07 11.61
C GLY A 200 9.43 6.81 10.31
N HIS A 201 8.39 6.37 9.59
CA HIS A 201 7.92 6.98 8.34
C HIS A 201 6.52 7.58 8.45
N SER A 202 6.00 7.75 9.63
CA SER A 202 4.72 8.43 9.82
C SER A 202 4.91 9.94 9.72
N PRO A 203 4.12 10.67 8.90
CA PRO A 203 4.00 12.11 9.06
C PRO A 203 3.48 12.33 10.49
N THR A 204 4.25 13.01 11.27
CA THR A 204 4.06 13.43 12.66
C THR A 204 2.66 13.18 13.22
N ILE A 205 2.39 11.99 13.72
CA ILE A 205 1.29 11.79 14.66
C ILE A 205 1.81 12.38 15.98
N LEU A 206 1.35 13.57 16.30
CA LEU A 206 1.55 14.21 17.58
C LEU A 206 1.20 13.20 18.69
N ARG A 207 2.20 12.72 19.43
CA ARG A 207 1.98 12.08 20.73
C ARG A 207 1.34 13.15 21.61
N ARG A 208 0.04 13.18 21.74
CA ARG A 208 -0.62 13.85 22.83
C ARG A 208 -0.22 13.07 24.09
N ASN A 209 0.59 13.69 24.94
CA ASN A 209 0.87 13.25 26.29
C ASN A 209 -0.43 12.89 26.97
N GLY A 210 -0.46 11.69 27.56
CA GLY A 210 -1.63 11.13 28.20
C GLY A 210 -2.27 12.05 29.23
N SER A 211 -3.47 12.48 28.92
CA SER A 211 -4.46 12.82 29.94
C SER A 211 -5.36 11.60 30.11
N ARG A 212 -5.28 10.99 31.29
CA ARG A 212 -6.21 9.95 31.73
C ARG A 212 -7.63 10.48 31.54
N VAL A 213 -8.39 9.84 30.69
CA VAL A 213 -9.84 10.03 30.69
C VAL A 213 -10.38 9.21 31.86
N ASN A 214 -10.76 9.88 32.94
CA ASN A 214 -11.52 9.28 34.02
C ASN A 214 -12.90 8.87 33.46
N SER A 215 -13.16 7.58 33.43
CA SER A 215 -14.51 7.06 33.24
C SER A 215 -15.33 7.36 34.49
N THR A 216 -16.18 8.38 34.49
CA THR A 216 -17.26 8.52 35.44
C THR A 216 -18.33 7.47 35.12
N ARG A 217 -18.44 6.47 35.99
CA ARG A 217 -19.65 5.64 36.11
C ARG A 217 -20.76 6.57 36.57
N SER A 218 -21.84 6.58 35.82
CA SER A 218 -23.15 7.03 36.33
C SER A 218 -23.98 5.82 36.70
N ALA A 219 -24.56 5.88 37.87
CA ALA A 219 -25.43 4.92 38.52
C ALA A 219 -26.73 4.69 37.74
#